data_ec56ab434a28a482dd4623e472579671
#
_entry.id   ec56ab434a28a482dd4623e472579671
#
_cell.length_a   1.000
_cell.length_b   1.000
_cell.length_c   1.000
_cell.angle_alpha   90.00
_cell.angle_beta   90.00
_cell.angle_gamma   90.00
#
_symmetry.space_group_name_H-M   'P 1'
#
loop_
_entity.id
_entity.type
_entity.pdbx_description
1 polymer ?
#
loop_
_entity_poly.entity_id
_entity_poly.type
_entity_poly.pdbx_seq_one_letter_code
_entity_poly.pdbx_strand_id
1 'polypeptide(L)'
;MKGLLIKDWKTLLKQMKVMLVIVVVFTCIPGTYMAAFALFYAAMLPITALAYDERAKWDELAAMMPYTVKSIVGSKYVLGLTLVLPVLALSMLSQLIVHSAPIVSEDTMSLLITACLSLILMAIDLPFMFHFGVEKGRLIYILLTCAFVLAGVNYAGKLADMVSSFETAMVTTVPLLLLAAAAVALLISYAISVQIYRTRRG
;
A
#
# COMPACT_ATOMS: atom_id res chain seq x y z
N MET A 1 11.65 14.59 -10.05
CA MET A 1 11.20 13.53 -9.12
C MET A 1 11.81 13.66 -7.73
N LYS A 2 13.14 13.80 -7.54
CA LYS A 2 13.76 13.88 -6.21
C LYS A 2 13.15 14.95 -5.29
N GLY A 3 12.93 16.17 -5.78
CA GLY A 3 12.33 17.25 -4.98
C GLY A 3 10.90 16.96 -4.50
N LEU A 4 10.07 16.30 -5.32
CA LEU A 4 8.72 15.90 -4.97
C LEU A 4 8.73 14.83 -3.84
N LEU A 5 9.60 13.82 -3.95
CA LEU A 5 9.75 12.80 -2.91
C LEU A 5 10.25 13.40 -1.59
N ILE A 6 11.23 14.31 -1.63
CA ILE A 6 11.72 15.00 -0.43
C ILE A 6 10.61 15.84 0.21
N LYS A 7 9.79 16.52 -0.59
CA LYS A 7 8.61 17.26 -0.10
C LYS A 7 7.63 16.31 0.59
N ASP A 8 7.24 15.24 -0.09
CA ASP A 8 6.28 14.26 0.44
C ASP A 8 6.80 13.61 1.72
N TRP A 9 8.09 13.24 1.76
CA TRP A 9 8.73 12.69 2.95
C TRP A 9 8.76 13.68 4.13
N LYS A 10 9.08 14.97 3.85
CA LYS A 10 9.04 16.03 4.89
C LYS A 10 7.62 16.26 5.40
N THR A 11 6.61 16.19 4.54
CA THR A 11 5.20 16.30 4.92
C THR A 11 4.81 15.15 5.85
N LEU A 12 5.17 13.90 5.49
CA LEU A 12 4.94 12.75 6.35
C LEU A 12 5.61 12.90 7.71
N LEU A 13 6.89 13.25 7.75
CA LEU A 13 7.64 13.40 9.00
C LEU A 13 7.14 14.55 9.88
N LYS A 14 6.65 15.65 9.31
CA LYS A 14 6.18 16.81 10.09
C LYS A 14 4.73 16.67 10.54
N GLN A 15 3.85 16.23 9.64
CA GLN A 15 2.41 16.26 9.86
C GLN A 15 1.84 14.92 10.30
N MET A 16 2.53 13.82 10.00
CA MET A 16 2.03 12.46 10.22
C MET A 16 2.94 11.64 11.14
N LYS A 17 3.70 12.29 12.02
CA LYS A 17 4.60 11.62 12.98
C LYS A 17 3.90 10.49 13.74
N VAL A 18 2.71 10.76 14.26
CA VAL A 18 1.93 9.80 15.05
C VAL A 18 1.58 8.58 14.20
N MET A 19 1.19 8.78 12.95
CA MET A 19 0.87 7.68 12.04
C MET A 19 2.08 6.82 11.72
N LEU A 20 3.24 7.43 11.50
CA LEU A 20 4.50 6.68 11.29
C LEU A 20 4.91 5.90 12.54
N VAL A 21 4.77 6.51 13.73
CA VAL A 21 5.04 5.82 15.00
C VAL A 21 4.11 4.62 15.18
N ILE A 22 2.81 4.76 14.89
CA ILE A 22 1.85 3.66 14.95
C ILE A 22 2.27 2.52 14.01
N VAL A 23 2.65 2.81 12.77
CA VAL A 23 3.12 1.78 11.82
C VAL A 23 4.34 1.05 12.40
N VAL A 24 5.33 1.78 12.91
CA VAL A 24 6.54 1.17 13.49
C VAL A 24 6.20 0.31 14.71
N VAL A 25 5.35 0.80 15.61
CA VAL A 25 4.92 0.05 16.80
C VAL A 25 4.22 -1.25 16.41
N PHE A 26 3.25 -1.19 15.50
CA PHE A 26 2.55 -2.40 15.03
C PHE A 26 3.47 -3.37 14.28
N THR A 27 4.48 -2.86 13.59
CA THR A 27 5.47 -3.70 12.90
C THR A 27 6.40 -4.41 13.88
N CYS A 28 6.71 -3.78 15.03
CA CYS A 28 7.57 -4.36 16.06
C CYS A 28 6.83 -5.37 16.96
N ILE A 29 5.51 -5.32 17.03
CA ILE A 29 4.73 -6.30 17.80
C ILE A 29 4.66 -7.60 17.00
N PRO A 30 5.17 -8.72 17.56
CA PRO A 30 5.12 -9.99 16.87
C PRO A 30 3.67 -10.46 16.73
N GLY A 31 3.32 -10.92 15.55
CA GLY A 31 1.99 -11.44 15.24
C GLY A 31 1.55 -11.05 13.84
N THR A 32 1.09 -12.03 13.08
CA THR A 32 0.66 -11.88 11.68
C THR A 32 -0.43 -10.83 11.52
N TYR A 33 -1.38 -10.75 12.45
CA TYR A 33 -2.46 -9.76 12.42
C TYR A 33 -1.96 -8.33 12.61
N MET A 34 -1.02 -8.10 13.53
CA MET A 34 -0.45 -6.77 13.78
C MET A 34 0.36 -6.29 12.59
N ALA A 35 1.14 -7.18 12.00
CA ALA A 35 1.88 -6.90 10.78
C ALA A 35 0.95 -6.62 9.58
N ALA A 36 -0.17 -7.33 9.48
CA ALA A 36 -1.19 -7.06 8.47
C ALA A 36 -1.79 -5.65 8.63
N PHE A 37 -2.14 -5.24 9.86
CA PHE A 37 -2.59 -3.86 10.13
C PHE A 37 -1.53 -2.83 9.76
N ALA A 38 -0.25 -3.08 10.08
CA ALA A 38 0.85 -2.18 9.72
C ALA A 38 0.96 -2.00 8.19
N LEU A 39 0.82 -3.08 7.41
CA LEU A 39 0.89 -3.06 5.96
C LEU A 39 -0.28 -2.28 5.34
N PHE A 40 -1.52 -2.54 5.76
CA PHE A 40 -2.68 -1.77 5.28
C PHE A 40 -2.57 -0.30 5.66
N TYR A 41 -2.10 -0.02 6.88
CA TYR A 41 -1.92 1.35 7.33
C TYR A 41 -0.80 2.07 6.57
N ALA A 42 0.30 1.38 6.25
CA ALA A 42 1.37 1.91 5.41
C ALA A 42 0.89 2.25 4.00
N ALA A 43 0.03 1.40 3.41
CA ALA A 43 -0.59 1.65 2.10
C ALA A 43 -1.55 2.87 2.11
N MET A 44 -2.10 3.26 3.27
CA MET A 44 -2.93 4.45 3.42
C MET A 44 -2.12 5.76 3.51
N LEU A 45 -0.82 5.72 3.83
CA LEU A 45 -0.02 6.93 4.00
C LEU A 45 0.13 7.79 2.74
N PRO A 46 0.35 7.25 1.52
CA PRO A 46 0.37 8.04 0.29
C PRO A 46 -0.94 8.78 0.02
N ILE A 47 -2.07 8.14 0.36
CA ILE A 47 -3.41 8.70 0.27
C ILE A 47 -3.54 9.91 1.18
N THR A 48 -3.04 9.80 2.41
CA THR A 48 -3.06 10.89 3.37
C THR A 48 -2.10 12.02 2.98
N ALA A 49 -0.96 11.70 2.37
CA ALA A 49 -0.05 12.71 1.80
C ALA A 49 -0.72 13.49 0.67
N LEU A 50 -1.52 12.83 -0.17
CA LEU A 50 -2.31 13.48 -1.21
C LEU A 50 -3.40 14.40 -0.62
N ALA A 51 -4.01 14.01 0.52
CA ALA A 51 -4.96 14.85 1.25
C ALA A 51 -4.34 16.16 1.74
N TYR A 52 -3.11 16.11 2.22
CA TYR A 52 -2.40 17.33 2.61
C TYR A 52 -2.04 18.21 1.41
N ASP A 53 -1.70 17.60 0.28
CA ASP A 53 -1.44 18.34 -0.95
C ASP A 53 -2.70 19.06 -1.44
N GLU A 54 -3.86 18.42 -1.42
CA GLU A 54 -5.14 19.03 -1.79
C GLU A 54 -5.50 20.21 -0.86
N ARG A 55 -5.35 20.04 0.46
CA ARG A 55 -5.58 21.12 1.44
C ARG A 55 -4.62 22.30 1.27
N ALA A 56 -3.38 22.02 0.90
CA ALA A 56 -2.36 23.05 0.64
C ALA A 56 -2.48 23.67 -0.75
N LYS A 57 -3.50 23.31 -1.55
CA LYS A 57 -3.65 23.74 -2.94
C LYS A 57 -2.37 23.52 -3.76
N TRP A 58 -1.69 22.40 -3.50
CA TRP A 58 -0.43 22.08 -4.14
C TRP A 58 -0.54 22.03 -5.67
N ASP A 59 -1.69 21.65 -6.20
CA ASP A 59 -1.93 21.57 -7.66
C ASP A 59 -1.78 22.92 -8.35
N GLU A 60 -2.20 24.03 -7.71
CA GLU A 60 -2.02 25.39 -8.22
C GLU A 60 -0.53 25.78 -8.27
N LEU A 61 0.21 25.45 -7.20
CA LEU A 61 1.65 25.73 -7.15
C LEU A 61 2.42 24.82 -8.13
N ALA A 62 2.05 23.57 -8.25
CA ALA A 62 2.67 22.62 -9.17
C ALA A 62 2.41 23.00 -10.66
N ALA A 63 1.33 23.73 -10.95
CA ALA A 63 1.07 24.27 -12.29
C ALA A 63 2.07 25.35 -12.71
N MET A 64 2.60 26.12 -11.75
CA MET A 64 3.60 27.16 -11.99
C MET A 64 5.03 26.62 -12.06
N MET A 65 5.23 25.35 -11.68
CA MET A 65 6.55 24.72 -11.66
C MET A 65 6.75 23.82 -12.89
N PRO A 66 8.00 23.61 -13.34
CA PRO A 66 8.30 22.79 -14.52
C PRO A 66 8.22 21.27 -14.19
N TYR A 67 7.18 20.84 -13.48
CA TYR A 67 6.95 19.42 -13.17
C TYR A 67 6.02 18.79 -14.21
N THR A 68 6.44 17.63 -14.73
CA THR A 68 5.59 16.85 -15.63
C THR A 68 4.52 16.09 -14.83
N VAL A 69 3.34 15.91 -15.42
CA VAL A 69 2.25 15.10 -14.84
C VAL A 69 2.73 13.73 -14.38
N LYS A 70 3.52 13.06 -15.22
CA LYS A 70 4.12 11.75 -14.90
C LYS A 70 4.97 11.78 -13.63
N SER A 71 5.68 12.89 -13.39
CA SER A 71 6.55 13.05 -12.22
C SER A 71 5.73 13.24 -10.95
N ILE A 72 4.62 13.98 -11.02
CA ILE A 72 3.74 14.25 -9.87
C ILE A 72 3.01 12.98 -9.44
N VAL A 73 2.37 12.30 -10.39
CA VAL A 73 1.67 11.04 -10.12
C VAL A 73 2.66 9.97 -9.67
N GLY A 74 3.79 9.82 -10.37
CA GLY A 74 4.81 8.82 -10.04
C GLY A 74 5.41 8.99 -8.65
N SER A 75 5.53 10.21 -8.12
CA SER A 75 6.02 10.43 -6.76
C SER A 75 5.13 9.74 -5.69
N LYS A 76 3.81 9.70 -5.90
CA LYS A 76 2.88 9.07 -4.96
C LYS A 76 2.98 7.54 -4.95
N TYR A 77 3.15 6.93 -6.14
CA TYR A 77 3.38 5.49 -6.25
C TYR A 77 4.73 5.09 -5.63
N VAL A 78 5.79 5.84 -5.92
CA VAL A 78 7.11 5.60 -5.32
C VAL A 78 7.06 5.78 -3.81
N LEU A 79 6.35 6.80 -3.31
CA LEU A 79 6.15 7.01 -1.88
C LEU A 79 5.47 5.81 -1.23
N GLY A 80 4.41 5.27 -1.83
CA GLY A 80 3.73 4.08 -1.33
C GLY A 80 4.65 2.87 -1.26
N LEU A 81 5.39 2.60 -2.33
CA LEU A 81 6.37 1.51 -2.34
C LEU A 81 7.47 1.70 -1.29
N THR A 82 8.01 2.91 -1.13
CA THR A 82 9.03 3.22 -0.12
C THR A 82 8.51 3.16 1.31
N LEU A 83 7.21 3.09 1.54
CA LEU A 83 6.60 2.88 2.85
C LEU A 83 6.24 1.40 3.08
N VAL A 84 5.60 0.74 2.12
CA VAL A 84 5.16 -0.65 2.26
C VAL A 84 6.33 -1.63 2.31
N LEU A 85 7.36 -1.46 1.47
CA LEU A 85 8.50 -2.38 1.41
C LEU A 85 9.32 -2.45 2.72
N PRO A 86 9.69 -1.33 3.38
CA PRO A 86 10.35 -1.40 4.67
C PRO A 86 9.48 -2.00 5.78
N VAL A 87 8.18 -1.72 5.78
CA VAL A 87 7.26 -2.32 6.75
C VAL A 87 7.21 -3.82 6.57
N LEU A 88 7.11 -4.32 5.34
CA LEU A 88 7.18 -5.75 5.04
C LEU A 88 8.50 -6.37 5.51
N ALA A 89 9.64 -5.73 5.19
CA ALA A 89 10.96 -6.22 5.59
C ALA A 89 11.11 -6.27 7.12
N LEU A 90 10.68 -5.22 7.83
CA LEU A 90 10.70 -5.18 9.29
C LEU A 90 9.77 -6.22 9.92
N SER A 91 8.58 -6.43 9.35
CA SER A 91 7.64 -7.47 9.83
C SER A 91 8.22 -8.88 9.65
N MET A 92 8.89 -9.15 8.53
CA MET A 92 9.59 -10.41 8.32
C MET A 92 10.73 -10.60 9.32
N LEU A 93 11.52 -9.55 9.55
CA LEU A 93 12.62 -9.59 10.54
C LEU A 93 12.09 -9.83 11.96
N SER A 94 10.99 -9.18 12.35
CA SER A 94 10.39 -9.37 13.68
C SER A 94 9.92 -10.81 13.89
N GLN A 95 9.36 -11.45 12.88
CA GLN A 95 8.97 -12.86 12.94
C GLN A 95 10.17 -13.80 13.04
N LEU A 96 11.23 -13.57 12.27
CA LEU A 96 12.45 -14.36 12.34
C LEU A 96 13.10 -14.29 13.72
N ILE A 97 13.14 -13.13 14.35
CA ILE A 97 13.77 -12.92 15.66
C ILE A 97 12.94 -13.54 16.79
N VAL A 98 11.62 -13.35 16.78
CA VAL A 98 10.77 -13.72 17.91
C VAL A 98 10.33 -15.18 17.85
N HIS A 99 9.99 -15.68 16.68
CA HIS A 99 9.46 -17.04 16.53
C HIS A 99 10.49 -18.07 16.08
N SER A 100 11.74 -17.64 15.75
CA SER A 100 12.76 -18.52 15.15
C SER A 100 12.19 -19.34 13.98
N ALA A 101 11.17 -18.77 13.32
CA ALA A 101 10.42 -19.44 12.27
C ALA A 101 11.29 -19.59 11.03
N PRO A 102 11.21 -20.70 10.30
CA PRO A 102 11.90 -20.84 9.04
C PRO A 102 11.40 -19.76 8.05
N ILE A 103 12.27 -19.32 7.15
CA ILE A 103 11.97 -18.28 6.14
C ILE A 103 10.72 -18.62 5.31
N VAL A 104 10.41 -19.92 5.20
CA VAL A 104 9.20 -20.45 4.54
C VAL A 104 8.28 -21.03 5.61
N SER A 105 7.57 -20.17 6.31
CA SER A 105 6.50 -20.55 7.25
C SER A 105 5.15 -20.06 6.73
N GLU A 106 4.06 -20.63 7.22
CA GLU A 106 2.69 -20.19 6.90
C GLU A 106 2.48 -18.72 7.24
N ASP A 107 3.08 -18.24 8.32
CA ASP A 107 3.04 -16.84 8.74
C ASP A 107 3.74 -15.92 7.74
N THR A 108 4.90 -16.33 7.22
CA THR A 108 5.63 -15.55 6.22
C THR A 108 4.87 -15.47 4.91
N MET A 109 4.22 -16.56 4.50
CA MET A 109 3.38 -16.60 3.31
C MET A 109 2.15 -15.70 3.46
N SER A 110 1.49 -15.73 4.61
CA SER A 110 0.35 -14.86 4.90
C SER A 110 0.73 -13.38 4.89
N LEU A 111 1.93 -13.02 5.36
CA LEU A 111 2.46 -11.65 5.26
C LEU A 111 2.69 -11.21 3.83
N LEU A 112 3.29 -12.07 3.00
CA LEU A 112 3.50 -11.77 1.58
C LEU A 112 2.17 -11.55 0.85
N ILE A 113 1.20 -12.42 1.08
CA ILE A 113 -0.16 -12.28 0.53
C ILE A 113 -0.78 -10.96 0.98
N THR A 114 -0.70 -10.63 2.26
CA THR A 114 -1.23 -9.36 2.80
C THR A 114 -0.53 -8.14 2.21
N ALA A 115 0.78 -8.19 2.01
CA ALA A 115 1.52 -7.13 1.35
C ALA A 115 1.08 -6.94 -0.11
N CYS A 116 0.89 -8.03 -0.86
CA CYS A 116 0.36 -7.96 -2.22
C CYS A 116 -1.05 -7.35 -2.25
N LEU A 117 -1.92 -7.76 -1.33
CA LEU A 117 -3.27 -7.21 -1.21
C LEU A 117 -3.26 -5.72 -0.86
N SER A 118 -2.39 -5.29 0.05
CA SER A 118 -2.25 -3.86 0.41
C SER A 118 -1.77 -3.01 -0.78
N LEU A 119 -0.87 -3.55 -1.61
CA LEU A 119 -0.42 -2.89 -2.84
C LEU A 119 -1.52 -2.82 -3.91
N ILE A 120 -2.33 -3.87 -4.04
CA ILE A 120 -3.48 -3.88 -4.97
C ILE A 120 -4.52 -2.85 -4.52
N LEU A 121 -4.83 -2.78 -3.21
CA LEU A 121 -5.74 -1.76 -2.67
C LEU A 121 -5.22 -0.35 -2.94
N MET A 122 -3.94 -0.10 -2.71
CA MET A 122 -3.29 1.18 -3.05
C MET A 122 -3.40 1.47 -4.55
N ALA A 123 -3.21 0.45 -5.40
CA ALA A 123 -3.33 0.60 -6.85
C ALA A 123 -4.75 0.96 -7.30
N ILE A 124 -5.77 0.43 -6.64
CA ILE A 124 -7.17 0.76 -6.94
C ILE A 124 -7.50 2.18 -6.45
N ASP A 125 -7.09 2.53 -5.25
CA ASP A 125 -7.54 3.75 -4.58
C ASP A 125 -6.89 5.02 -5.15
N LEU A 126 -5.62 4.98 -5.55
CA LEU A 126 -4.93 6.15 -6.11
C LEU A 126 -5.64 6.76 -7.33
N PRO A 127 -6.06 5.99 -8.38
CA PRO A 127 -6.84 6.55 -9.48
C PRO A 127 -8.15 7.18 -9.04
N PHE A 128 -8.85 6.54 -8.08
CA PHE A 128 -10.10 7.09 -7.53
C PHE A 128 -9.88 8.44 -6.85
N MET A 129 -8.79 8.58 -6.10
CA MET A 129 -8.44 9.86 -5.47
C MET A 129 -8.14 10.96 -6.48
N PHE A 130 -7.41 10.64 -7.52
CA PHE A 130 -7.13 11.61 -8.59
C PHE A 130 -8.40 12.02 -9.35
N HIS A 131 -9.40 11.13 -9.43
CA HIS A 131 -10.65 11.42 -10.13
C HIS A 131 -11.67 12.15 -9.26
N PHE A 132 -11.99 11.61 -8.08
CA PHE A 132 -13.09 12.08 -7.21
C PHE A 132 -12.66 13.03 -6.08
N GLY A 133 -11.35 13.22 -5.89
CA GLY A 133 -10.78 13.95 -4.77
C GLY A 133 -10.57 13.06 -3.54
N VAL A 134 -9.84 13.59 -2.57
CA VAL A 134 -9.32 12.82 -1.45
C VAL A 134 -10.39 12.41 -0.44
N GLU A 135 -11.42 13.23 -0.21
CA GLU A 135 -12.47 12.90 0.77
C GLU A 135 -13.24 11.65 0.37
N LYS A 136 -13.69 11.58 -0.89
CA LYS A 136 -14.39 10.40 -1.41
C LYS A 136 -13.48 9.20 -1.57
N GLY A 137 -12.23 9.40 -2.00
CA GLY A 137 -11.25 8.34 -2.11
C GLY A 137 -10.94 7.68 -0.77
N ARG A 138 -10.80 8.45 0.31
CA ARG A 138 -10.58 7.90 1.66
C ARG A 138 -11.74 7.01 2.12
N LEU A 139 -12.99 7.40 1.84
CA LEU A 139 -14.16 6.56 2.14
C LEU A 139 -14.12 5.25 1.34
N ILE A 140 -13.77 5.30 0.06
CA ILE A 140 -13.63 4.12 -0.79
C ILE A 140 -12.55 3.20 -0.23
N TYR A 141 -11.38 3.74 0.18
CA TYR A 141 -10.31 2.94 0.78
C TYR A 141 -10.78 2.21 2.04
N ILE A 142 -11.46 2.91 2.95
CA ILE A 142 -11.98 2.33 4.19
C ILE A 142 -12.99 1.22 3.87
N LEU A 143 -13.94 1.47 2.96
CA LEU A 143 -14.93 0.49 2.55
C LEU A 143 -14.30 -0.76 1.91
N LEU A 144 -13.34 -0.57 1.01
CA LEU A 144 -12.60 -1.66 0.38
C LEU A 144 -11.80 -2.46 1.41
N THR A 145 -11.10 -1.79 2.32
CA THR A 145 -10.32 -2.46 3.38
C THR A 145 -11.24 -3.25 4.30
N CYS A 146 -12.38 -2.68 4.74
CA CYS A 146 -13.38 -3.39 5.53
C CYS A 146 -13.95 -4.60 4.77
N ALA A 147 -14.28 -4.44 3.50
CA ALA A 147 -14.78 -5.54 2.68
C ALA A 147 -13.75 -6.67 2.54
N PHE A 148 -12.47 -6.33 2.35
CA PHE A 148 -11.39 -7.31 2.28
C PHE A 148 -11.19 -8.04 3.61
N VAL A 149 -11.20 -7.33 4.74
CA VAL A 149 -11.07 -7.94 6.06
C VAL A 149 -12.25 -8.87 6.35
N LEU A 150 -13.48 -8.42 6.08
CA LEU A 150 -14.67 -9.24 6.26
C LEU A 150 -14.67 -10.47 5.34
N ALA A 151 -14.29 -10.31 4.09
CA ALA A 151 -14.12 -11.44 3.17
C ALA A 151 -13.04 -12.41 3.68
N GLY A 152 -11.89 -11.89 4.12
CA GLY A 152 -10.82 -12.69 4.69
C GLY A 152 -11.28 -13.54 5.88
N VAL A 153 -12.00 -12.94 6.83
CA VAL A 153 -12.54 -13.66 8.00
C VAL A 153 -13.56 -14.72 7.60
N ASN A 154 -14.49 -14.39 6.69
CA ASN A 154 -15.55 -15.34 6.29
C ASN A 154 -15.05 -16.50 5.40
N TYR A 155 -14.02 -16.26 4.59
CA TYR A 155 -13.50 -17.26 3.66
C TYR A 155 -12.17 -17.89 4.11
N ALA A 156 -11.61 -17.48 5.27
CA ALA A 156 -10.33 -17.99 5.77
C ALA A 156 -10.31 -19.52 5.89
N GLY A 157 -11.38 -20.12 6.41
CA GLY A 157 -11.49 -21.59 6.50
C GLY A 157 -11.51 -22.26 5.12
N LYS A 158 -12.31 -21.77 4.20
CA LYS A 158 -12.40 -22.32 2.83
C LYS A 158 -11.11 -22.14 2.04
N LEU A 159 -10.42 -21.01 2.24
CA LEU A 159 -9.12 -20.77 1.63
C LEU A 159 -8.04 -21.69 2.22
N ALA A 160 -8.05 -21.89 3.54
CA ALA A 160 -7.15 -22.82 4.21
C ALA A 160 -7.35 -24.25 3.70
N ASP A 161 -8.60 -24.70 3.58
CA ASP A 161 -8.94 -26.03 3.04
C ASP A 161 -8.53 -26.18 1.57
N MET A 162 -8.69 -25.14 0.77
CA MET A 162 -8.22 -25.14 -0.62
C MET A 162 -6.69 -25.16 -0.70
N VAL A 163 -6.00 -24.37 0.11
CA VAL A 163 -4.53 -24.33 0.11
C VAL A 163 -3.92 -25.61 0.63
N SER A 164 -4.53 -26.24 1.64
CA SER A 164 -4.06 -27.52 2.19
C SER A 164 -4.26 -28.70 1.22
N SER A 165 -5.20 -28.62 0.30
CA SER A 165 -5.43 -29.64 -0.73
C SER A 165 -4.47 -29.52 -1.94
N PHE A 166 -3.71 -28.42 -2.05
CA PHE A 166 -2.70 -28.23 -3.09
C PHE A 166 -1.32 -28.64 -2.57
N GLU A 167 -0.58 -29.46 -3.36
CA GLU A 167 0.79 -29.88 -3.05
C GLU A 167 1.71 -28.69 -2.73
N THR A 168 2.72 -28.95 -1.92
CA THR A 168 3.72 -27.97 -1.43
C THR A 168 4.34 -27.08 -2.52
N ALA A 169 4.34 -27.51 -3.77
CA ALA A 169 4.79 -26.71 -4.91
C ALA A 169 3.91 -25.48 -5.17
N MET A 170 2.61 -25.54 -4.86
CA MET A 170 1.71 -24.38 -5.06
C MET A 170 1.80 -23.32 -3.95
N VAL A 171 2.24 -23.70 -2.76
CA VAL A 171 2.39 -22.77 -1.63
C VAL A 171 3.39 -21.65 -1.97
N THR A 172 4.43 -21.95 -2.75
CA THR A 172 5.42 -20.97 -3.19
C THR A 172 5.03 -20.21 -4.45
N THR A 173 4.20 -20.80 -5.33
CA THR A 173 3.81 -20.16 -6.60
C THR A 173 2.70 -19.14 -6.43
N VAL A 174 1.78 -19.32 -5.48
CA VAL A 174 0.66 -18.40 -5.23
C VAL A 174 1.14 -16.97 -4.85
N PRO A 175 2.04 -16.78 -3.87
CA PRO A 175 2.55 -15.44 -3.55
C PRO A 175 3.30 -14.79 -4.72
N LEU A 176 4.02 -15.58 -5.52
CA LEU A 176 4.73 -15.08 -6.70
C LEU A 176 3.77 -14.56 -7.77
N LEU A 177 2.68 -15.30 -8.04
CA LEU A 177 1.63 -14.89 -8.96
C LEU A 177 0.90 -13.64 -8.46
N LEU A 178 0.61 -13.56 -7.16
CA LEU A 178 0.00 -12.38 -6.55
C LEU A 178 0.92 -11.16 -6.63
N LEU A 179 2.23 -11.35 -6.45
CA LEU A 179 3.20 -10.28 -6.59
C LEU A 179 3.28 -9.77 -8.03
N ALA A 180 3.27 -10.68 -9.00
CA ALA A 180 3.20 -10.31 -10.42
C ALA A 180 1.88 -9.56 -10.73
N ALA A 181 0.75 -10.04 -10.22
CA ALA A 181 -0.55 -9.38 -10.37
C ALA A 181 -0.57 -7.99 -9.72
N ALA A 182 0.01 -7.83 -8.52
CA ALA A 182 0.14 -6.55 -7.86
C ALA A 182 1.01 -5.56 -8.65
N ALA A 183 2.13 -6.03 -9.22
CA ALA A 183 2.99 -5.22 -10.06
C ALA A 183 2.26 -4.75 -11.33
N VAL A 184 1.55 -5.65 -12.01
CA VAL A 184 0.73 -5.31 -13.19
C VAL A 184 -0.38 -4.33 -12.82
N ALA A 185 -1.08 -4.56 -11.69
CA ALA A 185 -2.12 -3.66 -11.20
C ALA A 185 -1.57 -2.25 -10.92
N LEU A 186 -0.38 -2.13 -10.31
CA LEU A 186 0.28 -0.85 -10.09
C LEU A 186 0.65 -0.13 -11.39
N LEU A 187 1.13 -0.85 -12.40
CA LEU A 187 1.47 -0.28 -13.71
C LEU A 187 0.23 0.24 -14.44
N ILE A 188 -0.85 -0.55 -14.46
CA ILE A 188 -2.13 -0.16 -15.07
C ILE A 188 -2.71 1.04 -14.33
N SER A 189 -2.73 0.98 -13.01
CA SER A 189 -3.20 2.05 -12.14
C SER A 189 -2.43 3.36 -12.37
N TYR A 190 -1.11 3.27 -12.47
CA TYR A 190 -0.26 4.42 -12.78
C TYR A 190 -0.62 5.04 -14.14
N ALA A 191 -0.82 4.24 -15.18
CA ALA A 191 -1.20 4.72 -16.50
C ALA A 191 -2.56 5.45 -16.47
N ILE A 192 -3.55 4.86 -15.79
CA ILE A 192 -4.88 5.45 -15.59
C ILE A 192 -4.79 6.76 -14.82
N SER A 193 -4.05 6.79 -13.71
CA SER A 193 -3.87 8.00 -12.87
C SER A 193 -3.22 9.15 -13.65
N VAL A 194 -2.21 8.84 -14.47
CA VAL A 194 -1.57 9.85 -15.33
C VAL A 194 -2.55 10.42 -16.33
N GLN A 195 -3.41 9.58 -16.92
CA GLN A 195 -4.41 10.02 -17.89
C GLN A 195 -5.48 10.90 -17.21
N ILE A 196 -6.02 10.47 -16.06
CA ILE A 196 -7.00 11.24 -15.29
C ILE A 196 -6.44 12.61 -14.89
N TYR A 197 -5.24 12.64 -14.33
CA TYR A 197 -4.61 13.87 -13.88
C TYR A 197 -4.30 14.83 -15.05
N ARG A 198 -3.95 14.28 -16.22
CA ARG A 198 -3.73 15.05 -17.45
C ARG A 198 -5.03 15.73 -17.93
N THR A 199 -6.15 15.00 -17.93
CA THR A 199 -7.47 15.54 -18.35
C THR A 199 -7.99 16.61 -17.38
N ARG A 200 -7.64 16.50 -16.09
CA ARG A 200 -8.05 17.49 -15.07
C ARG A 200 -7.26 18.79 -15.16
N ARG A 201 -6.07 18.77 -15.77
CA ARG A 201 -5.15 19.92 -15.88
C ARG A 201 -5.23 20.65 -17.23
N GLY A 202 -5.84 20.04 -18.26
CA GLY A 202 -6.10 20.65 -19.57
C GLY A 202 -7.46 21.28 -19.62
#